data_0e74f093d046f98a4287cb8ef37b5fc5
#
_entry.id   0e74f093d046f98a4287cb8ef37b5fc5
#
_cell.length_a   1.000
_cell.length_b   1.000
_cell.length_c   1.000
_cell.angle_alpha   90.00
_cell.angle_beta   90.00
_cell.angle_gamma   90.00
#
_symmetry.space_group_name_H-M   'P 1'
#
loop_
_entity.id
_entity.type
_entity.pdbx_description
1 polymer ?
#
loop_
_entity_poly.entity_id
_entity_poly.type
_entity_poly.pdbx_seq_one_letter_code
_entity_poly.pdbx_strand_id
1 'polypeptide(L)'
;MLAKGDSVMSKRNKDIKMTIFIMVAGIGLIVAGVIGIVTSRIDSREYKSSTDIRKISAVIIDFSTKDDKDDSGDVRYTTYKFKVSYVIDGKTYKGKYEERVWSSSSSYTKKYTYDKLRKGDTIDVEVYKTSKGDYKLAPKGNPVGFLLYCAAIPVGLFFVVIMICDIAKDNRKKKSENEMISKE
;
A
#
# COMPACT_ATOMS: atom_id res chain seq x y z
N MET A 1 -52.46 9.50 9.95
CA MET A 1 -51.88 8.77 8.80
C MET A 1 -50.60 9.39 8.21
N LEU A 2 -49.74 10.04 9.03
CA LEU A 2 -48.56 10.79 8.58
C LEU A 2 -47.18 10.13 8.88
N ALA A 3 -47.15 9.02 9.62
CA ALA A 3 -45.87 8.43 10.08
C ALA A 3 -45.12 7.52 9.07
N LYS A 4 -45.74 7.18 7.93
CA LYS A 4 -45.15 6.24 6.95
C LYS A 4 -44.21 6.91 5.94
N GLY A 5 -44.33 8.23 5.73
CA GLY A 5 -43.52 8.99 4.78
C GLY A 5 -42.10 9.26 5.28
N ASP A 6 -41.94 9.56 6.55
CA ASP A 6 -40.65 9.95 7.16
C ASP A 6 -39.64 8.78 7.22
N SER A 7 -40.15 7.56 7.46
CA SER A 7 -39.29 6.38 7.54
C SER A 7 -38.70 5.97 6.17
N VAL A 8 -39.46 6.15 5.09
CA VAL A 8 -39.03 5.83 3.72
C VAL A 8 -37.97 6.83 3.23
N MET A 9 -38.16 8.11 3.56
CA MET A 9 -37.23 9.19 3.19
C MET A 9 -35.91 9.08 3.94
N SER A 10 -35.93 8.70 5.22
CA SER A 10 -34.71 8.42 6.00
C SER A 10 -33.91 7.25 5.48
N LYS A 11 -34.57 6.15 5.10
CA LYS A 11 -33.93 4.96 4.53
C LYS A 11 -33.27 5.29 3.19
N ARG A 12 -33.94 6.01 2.30
CA ARG A 12 -33.43 6.41 0.99
C ARG A 12 -32.18 7.29 1.09
N ASN A 13 -32.15 8.24 2.03
CA ASN A 13 -30.97 9.09 2.24
C ASN A 13 -29.76 8.29 2.77
N LYS A 14 -30.01 7.25 3.56
CA LYS A 14 -28.96 6.35 4.08
C LYS A 14 -28.36 5.52 2.96
N ASP A 15 -29.19 4.99 2.07
CA ASP A 15 -28.76 4.18 0.92
C ASP A 15 -27.92 5.02 -0.06
N ILE A 16 -28.31 6.27 -0.36
CA ILE A 16 -27.56 7.18 -1.23
C ILE A 16 -26.17 7.49 -0.63
N LYS A 17 -26.10 7.79 0.68
CA LYS A 17 -24.83 8.08 1.35
C LYS A 17 -23.89 6.87 1.31
N MET A 18 -24.43 5.68 1.53
CA MET A 18 -23.66 4.43 1.47
C MET A 18 -23.14 4.15 0.05
N THR A 19 -23.96 4.39 -0.97
CA THR A 19 -23.58 4.28 -2.38
C THR A 19 -22.42 5.19 -2.72
N ILE A 20 -22.51 6.48 -2.35
CA ILE A 20 -21.45 7.47 -2.57
C ILE A 20 -20.16 7.05 -1.86
N PHE A 21 -20.27 6.58 -0.61
CA PHE A 21 -19.10 6.15 0.17
C PHE A 21 -18.37 4.98 -0.49
N ILE A 22 -19.08 3.96 -0.95
CA ILE A 22 -18.49 2.79 -1.63
C ILE A 22 -17.83 3.21 -2.94
N MET A 23 -18.44 4.12 -3.71
CA MET A 23 -17.88 4.62 -4.95
C MET A 23 -16.56 5.39 -4.71
N VAL A 24 -16.54 6.27 -3.70
CA VAL A 24 -15.34 7.03 -3.33
C VAL A 24 -14.23 6.09 -2.85
N ALA A 25 -14.57 5.08 -2.04
CA ALA A 25 -13.62 4.06 -1.61
C ALA A 25 -13.05 3.25 -2.79
N GLY A 26 -13.87 2.85 -3.75
CA GLY A 26 -13.44 2.17 -4.97
C GLY A 26 -12.47 3.00 -5.81
N ILE A 27 -12.78 4.27 -6.03
CA ILE A 27 -11.88 5.20 -6.73
C ILE A 27 -10.57 5.38 -5.96
N GLY A 28 -10.63 5.52 -4.63
CA GLY A 28 -9.45 5.63 -3.77
C GLY A 28 -8.52 4.43 -3.90
N LEU A 29 -9.06 3.22 -3.97
CA LEU A 29 -8.28 1.98 -4.18
C LEU A 29 -7.58 1.97 -5.55
N ILE A 30 -8.26 2.40 -6.61
CA ILE A 30 -7.67 2.48 -7.95
C ILE A 30 -6.50 3.47 -7.95
N VAL A 31 -6.70 4.68 -7.41
CA VAL A 31 -5.67 5.72 -7.36
C VAL A 31 -4.47 5.25 -6.54
N ALA A 32 -4.69 4.67 -5.36
CA ALA A 32 -3.63 4.12 -4.52
C ALA A 32 -2.85 2.99 -5.22
N GLY A 33 -3.56 2.10 -5.92
CA GLY A 33 -2.95 1.02 -6.71
C GLY A 33 -2.06 1.56 -7.82
N VAL A 34 -2.53 2.53 -8.60
CA VAL A 34 -1.76 3.15 -9.70
C VAL A 34 -0.52 3.87 -9.15
N ILE A 35 -0.67 4.69 -8.12
CA ILE A 35 0.46 5.41 -7.50
C ILE A 35 1.50 4.40 -6.98
N GLY A 36 1.06 3.33 -6.29
CA GLY A 36 1.96 2.30 -5.76
C GLY A 36 2.75 1.58 -6.85
N ILE A 37 2.12 1.24 -7.97
CA ILE A 37 2.79 0.60 -9.12
C ILE A 37 3.79 1.56 -9.76
N VAL A 38 3.40 2.80 -10.00
CA VAL A 38 4.24 3.80 -10.68
C VAL A 38 5.48 4.10 -9.83
N THR A 39 5.32 4.38 -8.55
CA THR A 39 6.45 4.68 -7.65
C THR A 39 7.42 3.49 -7.52
N SER A 40 6.89 2.28 -7.35
CA SER A 40 7.71 1.06 -7.29
C SER A 40 8.51 0.83 -8.57
N ARG A 41 7.94 1.14 -9.73
CA ARG A 41 8.64 1.00 -11.02
C ARG A 41 9.67 2.09 -11.27
N ILE A 42 9.39 3.32 -10.84
CA ILE A 42 10.32 4.44 -10.97
C ILE A 42 11.61 4.16 -10.17
N ASP A 43 11.47 3.84 -8.88
CA ASP A 43 12.63 3.55 -8.02
C ASP A 43 13.45 2.36 -8.55
N SER A 44 12.79 1.31 -9.03
CA SER A 44 13.47 0.15 -9.61
C SER A 44 14.20 0.48 -10.92
N ARG A 45 13.65 1.35 -11.75
CA ARG A 45 14.30 1.80 -12.99
C ARG A 45 15.47 2.72 -12.71
N GLU A 46 15.31 3.70 -11.83
CA GLU A 46 16.39 4.60 -11.41
C GLU A 46 17.58 3.81 -10.84
N TYR A 47 17.29 2.83 -9.96
CA TYR A 47 18.33 1.96 -9.40
C TYR A 47 19.09 1.18 -10.50
N LYS A 48 18.36 0.53 -11.43
CA LYS A 48 18.96 -0.25 -12.52
C LYS A 48 19.77 0.59 -13.51
N SER A 49 19.39 1.84 -13.71
CA SER A 49 20.05 2.77 -14.61
C SER A 49 21.16 3.59 -13.95
N SER A 50 21.28 3.52 -12.62
CA SER A 50 22.31 4.26 -11.89
C SER A 50 23.70 3.67 -12.17
N THR A 51 24.62 4.55 -12.51
CA THR A 51 26.04 4.21 -12.71
C THR A 51 26.85 4.33 -11.42
N ASP A 52 26.28 4.93 -10.37
CA ASP A 52 26.93 5.11 -9.07
C ASP A 52 26.12 4.39 -7.98
N ILE A 53 26.48 3.13 -7.76
CA ILE A 53 25.94 2.26 -6.72
C ILE A 53 27.03 1.97 -5.71
N ARG A 54 26.79 2.25 -4.43
CA ARG A 54 27.79 2.11 -3.37
C ARG A 54 27.23 1.27 -2.23
N LYS A 55 28.09 0.43 -1.64
CA LYS A 55 27.82 -0.19 -0.33
C LYS A 55 28.46 0.67 0.74
N ILE A 56 27.68 1.07 1.71
CA ILE A 56 28.11 1.98 2.79
C ILE A 56 27.55 1.50 4.12
N SER A 57 28.23 1.87 5.20
CA SER A 57 27.73 1.66 6.56
C SER A 57 26.81 2.80 6.95
N ALA A 58 25.60 2.47 7.37
CA ALA A 58 24.59 3.43 7.84
C ALA A 58 24.30 3.21 9.32
N VAL A 59 24.14 4.30 10.06
CA VAL A 59 23.83 4.29 11.50
C VAL A 59 22.31 4.10 11.69
N ILE A 60 21.93 3.17 12.54
CA ILE A 60 20.54 2.92 12.90
C ILE A 60 20.05 4.02 13.84
N ILE A 61 19.07 4.81 13.38
CA ILE A 61 18.41 5.86 14.18
C ILE A 61 17.28 5.27 15.01
N ASP A 62 16.55 4.32 14.41
CA ASP A 62 15.36 3.69 14.99
C ASP A 62 15.13 2.35 14.32
N PHE A 63 14.56 1.38 15.03
CA PHE A 63 14.21 0.10 14.45
C PHE A 63 12.97 -0.51 15.10
N SER A 64 12.28 -1.36 14.37
CA SER A 64 11.18 -2.18 14.86
C SER A 64 11.20 -3.53 14.17
N THR A 65 10.67 -4.53 14.86
CA THR A 65 10.52 -5.89 14.35
C THR A 65 9.05 -6.29 14.34
N LYS A 66 8.68 -7.14 13.39
CA LYS A 66 7.36 -7.75 13.33
C LYS A 66 7.51 -9.20 12.90
N ASP A 67 7.05 -10.10 13.73
CA ASP A 67 6.96 -11.52 13.41
C ASP A 67 5.66 -11.80 12.64
N ASP A 68 5.78 -12.62 11.61
CA ASP A 68 4.66 -13.22 10.91
C ASP A 68 4.59 -14.70 11.30
N LYS A 69 3.46 -15.11 11.83
CA LYS A 69 3.23 -16.46 12.35
C LYS A 69 2.29 -17.21 11.42
N ASP A 70 2.47 -18.53 11.35
CA ASP A 70 1.53 -19.42 10.70
C ASP A 70 0.34 -19.81 11.61
N ASP A 71 -0.54 -20.66 11.10
CA ASP A 71 -1.74 -21.09 11.82
C ASP A 71 -1.42 -21.95 13.08
N SER A 72 -0.20 -22.53 13.17
CA SER A 72 0.30 -23.25 14.34
C SER A 72 0.92 -22.33 15.40
N GLY A 73 1.11 -21.05 15.08
CA GLY A 73 1.73 -20.05 15.92
C GLY A 73 3.25 -19.94 15.75
N ASP A 74 3.83 -20.73 14.86
CA ASP A 74 5.26 -20.70 14.55
C ASP A 74 5.63 -19.48 13.70
N VAL A 75 6.79 -18.89 13.98
CA VAL A 75 7.28 -17.74 13.22
C VAL A 75 7.78 -18.17 11.84
N ARG A 76 7.09 -17.79 10.80
CA ARG A 76 7.48 -18.02 9.38
C ARG A 76 8.62 -17.11 8.94
N TYR A 77 8.52 -15.83 9.26
CA TYR A 77 9.56 -14.84 9.02
C TYR A 77 9.44 -13.67 9.99
N THR A 78 10.55 -12.98 10.21
CA THR A 78 10.61 -11.71 10.95
C THR A 78 10.93 -10.58 9.97
N THR A 79 10.15 -9.51 10.01
CA THR A 79 10.40 -8.29 9.26
C THR A 79 11.11 -7.28 10.16
N TYR A 80 12.31 -6.89 9.78
CA TYR A 80 13.12 -5.86 10.42
C TYR A 80 12.97 -4.56 9.66
N LYS A 81 12.59 -3.49 10.35
CA LYS A 81 12.44 -2.14 9.79
C LYS A 81 13.40 -1.20 10.48
N PHE A 82 14.36 -0.67 9.75
CA PHE A 82 15.36 0.26 10.23
C PHE A 82 15.12 1.63 9.63
N LYS A 83 15.17 2.68 10.47
CA LYS A 83 15.43 4.03 10.00
C LYS A 83 16.94 4.25 10.13
N VAL A 84 17.59 4.60 9.04
CA VAL A 84 19.04 4.75 9.00
C VAL A 84 19.44 6.14 8.56
N SER A 85 20.64 6.55 9.02
CA SER A 85 21.33 7.76 8.57
C SER A 85 22.67 7.37 7.99
N TYR A 86 23.05 7.97 6.88
CA TYR A 86 24.32 7.73 6.22
C TYR A 86 24.87 9.03 5.62
N VAL A 87 26.19 9.08 5.45
CA VAL A 87 26.90 10.26 4.91
C VAL A 87 27.56 9.87 3.61
N ILE A 88 27.33 10.65 2.56
CA ILE A 88 28.00 10.50 1.26
C ILE A 88 28.46 11.91 0.83
N ASP A 89 29.72 12.02 0.48
CA ASP A 89 30.35 13.27 0.00
C ASP A 89 30.05 14.45 0.95
N GLY A 90 30.09 14.21 2.28
CA GLY A 90 29.87 15.21 3.33
C GLY A 90 28.39 15.57 3.58
N LYS A 91 27.45 15.04 2.80
CA LYS A 91 26.00 15.28 2.96
C LYS A 91 25.34 14.11 3.69
N THR A 92 24.51 14.43 4.66
CA THR A 92 23.77 13.45 5.46
C THR A 92 22.42 13.12 4.80
N TYR A 93 22.16 11.84 4.63
CA TYR A 93 20.92 11.30 4.12
C TYR A 93 20.22 10.44 5.19
N LYS A 94 18.91 10.30 5.07
CA LYS A 94 18.10 9.42 5.93
C LYS A 94 17.22 8.55 5.05
N GLY A 95 17.04 7.29 5.45
CA GLY A 95 16.21 6.35 4.70
C GLY A 95 15.57 5.31 5.59
N LYS A 96 14.61 4.59 5.00
CA LYS A 96 14.00 3.41 5.62
C LYS A 96 14.51 2.17 4.90
N TYR A 97 15.02 1.22 5.66
CA TYR A 97 15.51 -0.06 5.18
C TYR A 97 14.67 -1.16 5.80
N GLU A 98 14.11 -2.02 4.98
CA GLU A 98 13.30 -3.15 5.44
C GLU A 98 13.90 -4.45 4.94
N GLU A 99 14.03 -5.41 5.83
CA GLU A 99 14.54 -6.74 5.52
C GLU A 99 13.63 -7.81 6.11
N ARG A 100 13.23 -8.77 5.29
CA ARG A 100 12.47 -9.93 5.71
C ARG A 100 13.40 -11.13 5.81
N VAL A 101 13.47 -11.73 7.00
CA VAL A 101 14.30 -12.89 7.29
C VAL A 101 13.41 -14.08 7.60
N TRP A 102 13.49 -15.11 6.78
CA TRP A 102 12.72 -16.35 6.95
C TRP A 102 13.28 -17.19 8.10
N SER A 103 12.40 -17.90 8.83
CA SER A 103 12.77 -18.81 9.92
C SER A 103 13.25 -20.16 9.36
N SER A 104 14.22 -20.12 8.44
CA SER A 104 14.86 -21.31 7.88
C SER A 104 16.29 -21.45 8.40
N SER A 105 16.83 -22.66 8.39
CA SER A 105 18.22 -22.93 8.83
C SER A 105 19.25 -22.08 8.08
N SER A 106 19.03 -21.81 6.80
CA SER A 106 19.91 -20.96 5.97
C SER A 106 19.88 -19.48 6.35
N SER A 107 18.81 -19.03 7.01
CA SER A 107 18.63 -17.63 7.42
C SER A 107 18.93 -17.38 8.90
N TYR A 108 19.30 -18.42 9.64
CA TYR A 108 19.50 -18.34 11.10
C TYR A 108 20.59 -17.33 11.48
N THR A 109 21.74 -17.36 10.82
CA THR A 109 22.86 -16.44 11.07
C THR A 109 22.42 -14.98 10.87
N LYS A 110 21.66 -14.71 9.82
CA LYS A 110 21.17 -13.36 9.51
C LYS A 110 20.16 -12.87 10.55
N LYS A 111 19.24 -13.75 10.97
CA LYS A 111 18.28 -13.45 12.03
C LYS A 111 19.02 -13.13 13.33
N TYR A 112 19.95 -13.99 13.76
CA TYR A 112 20.74 -13.80 14.95
C TYR A 112 21.53 -12.48 14.95
N THR A 113 22.08 -12.10 13.80
CA THR A 113 22.78 -10.80 13.65
C THR A 113 21.82 -9.62 13.85
N TYR A 114 20.65 -9.67 13.20
CA TYR A 114 19.68 -8.58 13.25
C TYR A 114 18.98 -8.44 14.61
N ASP A 115 18.76 -9.54 15.32
CA ASP A 115 18.19 -9.53 16.67
C ASP A 115 19.09 -8.82 17.70
N LYS A 116 20.40 -8.74 17.42
CA LYS A 116 21.39 -8.06 18.28
C LYS A 116 21.53 -6.58 17.99
N LEU A 117 21.09 -6.10 16.83
CA LEU A 117 21.22 -4.70 16.45
C LEU A 117 20.39 -3.80 17.39
N ARG A 118 20.95 -2.65 17.69
CA ARG A 118 20.34 -1.62 18.53
C ARG A 118 20.46 -0.26 17.85
N LYS A 119 19.72 0.71 18.34
CA LYS A 119 19.88 2.12 17.95
C LYS A 119 21.32 2.57 18.23
N GLY A 120 21.96 3.18 17.25
CA GLY A 120 23.36 3.61 17.28
C GLY A 120 24.32 2.64 16.59
N ASP A 121 23.92 1.37 16.41
CA ASP A 121 24.73 0.41 15.66
C ASP A 121 24.75 0.75 14.17
N THR A 122 25.68 0.13 13.45
CA THR A 122 25.82 0.29 12.01
C THR A 122 25.32 -0.94 11.27
N ILE A 123 24.75 -0.71 10.09
CA ILE A 123 24.33 -1.75 9.16
C ILE A 123 24.80 -1.39 7.77
N ASP A 124 25.29 -2.39 7.03
CA ASP A 124 25.68 -2.20 5.63
C ASP A 124 24.44 -2.13 4.75
N VAL A 125 24.37 -1.05 4.00
CA VAL A 125 23.28 -0.78 3.06
C VAL A 125 23.84 -0.45 1.68
N GLU A 126 23.05 -0.75 0.67
CA GLU A 126 23.35 -0.35 -0.70
C GLU A 126 22.56 0.93 -1.02
N VAL A 127 23.26 1.90 -1.61
CA VAL A 127 22.70 3.17 -2.05
C VAL A 127 23.00 3.41 -3.51
N TYR A 128 22.16 4.18 -4.16
CA TYR A 128 22.36 4.56 -5.57
C TYR A 128 22.11 6.05 -5.78
N LYS A 129 22.77 6.62 -6.76
CA LYS A 129 22.57 8.02 -7.14
C LYS A 129 21.36 8.13 -8.05
N THR A 130 20.42 8.99 -7.70
CA THR A 130 19.24 9.27 -8.50
C THR A 130 19.56 10.19 -9.67
N SER A 131 18.69 10.27 -10.66
CA SER A 131 18.79 11.23 -11.76
C SER A 131 18.85 12.69 -11.32
N LYS A 132 18.37 13.00 -10.10
CA LYS A 132 18.44 14.33 -9.48
C LYS A 132 19.74 14.61 -8.75
N GLY A 133 20.66 13.63 -8.69
CA GLY A 133 21.94 13.76 -8.01
C GLY A 133 21.96 13.43 -6.52
N ASP A 134 20.79 13.14 -5.92
CA ASP A 134 20.69 12.68 -4.53
C ASP A 134 20.90 11.18 -4.42
N TYR A 135 21.30 10.70 -3.21
CA TYR A 135 21.43 9.27 -2.95
C TYR A 135 20.24 8.71 -2.21
N LYS A 136 19.75 7.56 -2.68
CA LYS A 136 18.69 6.78 -2.04
C LYS A 136 19.16 5.36 -1.71
N LEU A 137 18.51 4.74 -0.74
CA LEU A 137 18.69 3.31 -0.45
C LEU A 137 18.19 2.49 -1.64
N ALA A 138 18.95 1.45 -1.99
CA ALA A 138 18.56 0.51 -3.04
C ALA A 138 17.20 -0.10 -2.73
N PRO A 139 16.28 -0.12 -3.71
CA PRO A 139 14.95 -0.68 -3.50
C PRO A 139 15.09 -2.19 -3.31
N LYS A 140 14.73 -2.69 -2.14
CA LYS A 140 14.51 -4.12 -1.96
C LYS A 140 13.13 -4.45 -2.50
N GLY A 141 13.08 -5.24 -3.56
CA GLY A 141 11.82 -5.64 -4.17
C GLY A 141 10.89 -6.26 -3.13
N ASN A 142 9.76 -5.62 -2.91
CA ASN A 142 8.68 -6.19 -2.11
C ASN A 142 7.62 -6.77 -3.08
N PRO A 143 7.75 -8.04 -3.49
CA PRO A 143 6.82 -8.64 -4.45
C PRO A 143 5.38 -8.66 -3.91
N VAL A 144 5.21 -8.79 -2.59
CA VAL A 144 3.88 -8.80 -1.96
C VAL A 144 3.24 -7.41 -2.04
N GLY A 145 4.00 -6.34 -1.78
CA GLY A 145 3.50 -4.97 -1.93
C GLY A 145 3.07 -4.68 -3.36
N PHE A 146 3.86 -5.10 -4.34
CA PHE A 146 3.52 -4.94 -5.75
C PHE A 146 2.24 -5.70 -6.13
N LEU A 147 2.07 -6.95 -5.67
CA LEU A 147 0.85 -7.75 -5.89
C LEU A 147 -0.38 -7.10 -5.26
N LEU A 148 -0.25 -6.53 -4.05
CA LEU A 148 -1.34 -5.80 -3.40
C LEU A 148 -1.79 -4.58 -4.21
N TYR A 149 -0.86 -3.81 -4.78
CA TYR A 149 -1.20 -2.70 -5.66
C TYR A 149 -1.89 -3.17 -6.95
N CYS A 150 -1.41 -4.27 -7.54
CA CYS A 150 -2.05 -4.86 -8.70
C CYS A 150 -3.47 -5.38 -8.40
N ALA A 151 -3.72 -5.92 -7.19
CA ALA A 151 -5.04 -6.39 -6.78
C ALA A 151 -5.99 -5.24 -6.42
N ALA A 152 -5.49 -4.12 -5.91
CA ALA A 152 -6.31 -2.97 -5.52
C ALA A 152 -7.09 -2.37 -6.70
N ILE A 153 -6.51 -2.37 -7.90
CA ILE A 153 -7.15 -1.83 -9.13
C ILE A 153 -8.40 -2.62 -9.51
N PRO A 154 -8.36 -3.97 -9.75
CA PRO A 154 -9.55 -4.71 -10.11
C PRO A 154 -10.62 -4.72 -9.01
N VAL A 155 -10.22 -4.73 -7.73
CA VAL A 155 -11.16 -4.62 -6.61
C VAL A 155 -11.85 -3.26 -6.63
N GLY A 156 -11.12 -2.17 -6.82
CA GLY A 156 -11.70 -0.83 -6.93
C GLY A 156 -12.64 -0.70 -8.13
N LEU A 157 -12.28 -1.25 -9.29
CA LEU A 157 -13.12 -1.29 -10.48
C LEU A 157 -14.40 -2.08 -10.25
N PHE A 158 -14.32 -3.22 -9.57
CA PHE A 158 -15.49 -4.03 -9.23
C PHE A 158 -16.52 -3.25 -8.41
N PHE A 159 -16.09 -2.51 -7.39
CA PHE A 159 -16.97 -1.63 -6.62
C PHE A 159 -17.61 -0.53 -7.46
N VAL A 160 -16.85 0.13 -8.32
CA VAL A 160 -17.36 1.18 -9.20
C VAL A 160 -18.40 0.63 -10.17
N VAL A 161 -18.16 -0.55 -10.77
CA VAL A 161 -19.11 -1.19 -11.72
C VAL A 161 -20.41 -1.57 -11.03
N ILE A 162 -20.35 -2.19 -9.84
CA ILE A 162 -21.57 -2.53 -9.08
C ILE A 162 -22.41 -1.28 -8.84
N MET A 163 -21.78 -0.18 -8.40
CA MET A 163 -22.48 1.06 -8.11
C MET A 163 -23.12 1.70 -9.35
N ILE A 164 -22.43 1.66 -10.49
CA ILE A 164 -23.00 2.14 -11.77
C ILE A 164 -24.23 1.31 -12.15
N CYS A 165 -24.14 -0.02 -11.99
CA CYS A 165 -25.26 -0.92 -12.28
C CYS A 165 -26.48 -0.65 -11.37
N ASP A 166 -26.28 -0.39 -10.09
CA ASP A 166 -27.34 -0.07 -9.15
C ASP A 166 -28.02 1.27 -9.46
N ILE A 167 -27.22 2.30 -9.75
CA ILE A 167 -27.76 3.62 -10.18
C ILE A 167 -28.57 3.47 -11.48
N ALA A 168 -28.08 2.68 -12.43
CA ALA A 168 -28.77 2.45 -13.69
C ALA A 168 -30.13 1.71 -13.52
N LYS A 169 -30.19 0.74 -12.59
CA LYS A 169 -31.43 0.04 -12.24
C LYS A 169 -32.46 0.99 -11.58
N ASP A 170 -32.01 1.85 -10.67
CA ASP A 170 -32.87 2.83 -10.01
C ASP A 170 -33.44 3.85 -10.98
N ASN A 171 -32.62 4.31 -11.92
CA ASN A 171 -33.09 5.25 -12.96
C ASN A 171 -34.12 4.61 -13.91
N ARG A 172 -33.95 3.32 -14.25
CA ARG A 172 -34.95 2.59 -15.06
C ARG A 172 -36.29 2.43 -14.33
N LYS A 173 -36.26 2.10 -13.03
CA LYS A 173 -37.50 1.99 -12.22
C LYS A 173 -38.25 3.32 -12.17
N LYS A 174 -37.55 4.43 -11.91
CA LYS A 174 -38.17 5.74 -11.90
C LYS A 174 -38.79 6.13 -13.24
N LYS A 175 -38.15 5.79 -14.35
CA LYS A 175 -38.69 6.06 -15.68
C LYS A 175 -39.98 5.27 -15.93
N SER A 176 -40.03 3.99 -15.56
CA SER A 176 -41.23 3.17 -15.72
C SER A 176 -42.41 3.63 -14.82
N GLU A 177 -42.11 4.09 -13.59
CA GLU A 177 -43.11 4.68 -12.69
C GLU A 177 -43.70 5.97 -13.25
N ASN A 178 -42.86 6.86 -13.78
CA ASN A 178 -43.32 8.11 -14.39
C ASN A 178 -44.15 7.90 -15.66
N GLU A 179 -43.80 6.89 -16.47
CA GLU A 179 -44.57 6.54 -17.67
C GLU A 179 -45.96 5.92 -17.35
N MET A 180 -46.09 5.24 -16.19
CA MET A 180 -47.41 4.75 -15.74
C MET A 180 -48.29 5.90 -15.24
N ILE A 181 -47.75 6.84 -14.49
CA ILE A 181 -48.48 7.99 -13.95
C ILE A 181 -48.95 8.94 -15.08
N SER A 182 -48.23 9.01 -16.21
CA SER A 182 -48.60 9.88 -17.33
C SER A 182 -49.68 9.30 -18.24
N LYS A 183 -50.10 8.06 -18.01
CA LYS A 183 -51.14 7.35 -18.81
C LYS A 183 -52.51 7.30 -18.10
N GLU A 184 -52.57 7.71 -16.87
CA GLU A 184 -53.82 7.96 -16.11
C GLU A 184 -54.28 9.40 -16.27
#